data_32df2ebe188c000784e628382d5f46ac
#
_entry.id   32df2ebe188c000784e628382d5f46ac
#
_cell.length_a   1.000
_cell.length_b   1.000
_cell.length_c   1.000
_cell.angle_alpha   90.00
_cell.angle_beta   90.00
_cell.angle_gamma   90.00
#
_symmetry.space_group_name_H-M   'P 1'
#
loop_
_entity.id
_entity.type
_entity.pdbx_description
1 polymer ?
#
loop_
_entity_poly.entity_id
_entity_poly.type
_entity_poly.pdbx_seq_one_letter_code
_entity_poly.pdbx_strand_id
1 'polypeptide(L)'
;MKILLAADGSEYTRKAARQLVKYARFLAAPPEIHLLHVHAPLPYKGAVAIVGKAAVEKYQREESEAALEVAGKELEKARLAFTSHWQVGDVAERIAAFVKEYGIDLVVMGSHGHTALKSLALGSATTRVIAMLKAPVLVVR
;
A
#
# COMPACT_ATOMS: atom_id res chain seq x y z
N MET A 1 12.00 -4.41 13.74
CA MET A 1 11.51 -4.92 12.45
C MET A 1 10.66 -3.83 11.80
N LYS A 2 11.00 -3.43 10.59
CA LYS A 2 10.26 -2.44 9.79
C LYS A 2 9.36 -3.14 8.78
N ILE A 3 8.07 -2.85 8.82
CA ILE A 3 7.07 -3.50 7.98
C ILE A 3 6.39 -2.44 7.11
N LEU A 4 6.33 -2.68 5.82
CA LEU A 4 5.52 -1.91 4.88
C LEU A 4 4.21 -2.62 4.62
N LEU A 5 3.08 -1.96 4.88
CA LEU A 5 1.76 -2.39 4.43
C LEU A 5 1.37 -1.57 3.20
N ALA A 6 1.36 -2.21 2.03
CA ALA A 6 0.91 -1.58 0.80
C ALA A 6 -0.62 -1.61 0.73
N ALA A 7 -1.23 -0.43 0.56
CA ALA A 7 -2.66 -0.22 0.62
C ALA A 7 -3.21 0.40 -0.65
N ASP A 8 -4.27 -0.15 -1.21
CA ASP A 8 -5.03 0.42 -2.32
C ASP A 8 -6.50 0.73 -1.94
N GLY A 9 -6.86 0.52 -0.67
CA GLY A 9 -8.22 0.72 -0.17
C GLY A 9 -9.19 -0.42 -0.46
N SER A 10 -8.75 -1.49 -1.11
CA SER A 10 -9.59 -2.65 -1.41
C SER A 10 -9.89 -3.51 -0.18
N GLU A 11 -10.79 -4.46 -0.32
CA GLU A 11 -11.04 -5.49 0.72
C GLU A 11 -9.79 -6.33 0.98
N TYR A 12 -8.92 -6.52 -0.02
CA TYR A 12 -7.64 -7.21 0.16
C TYR A 12 -6.66 -6.41 1.01
N THR A 13 -6.67 -5.07 0.92
CA THR A 13 -5.95 -4.19 1.84
C THR A 13 -6.41 -4.41 3.28
N ARG A 14 -7.73 -4.46 3.51
CA ARG A 14 -8.29 -4.72 4.85
C ARG A 14 -7.87 -6.08 5.40
N LYS A 15 -7.94 -7.13 4.59
CA LYS A 15 -7.47 -8.47 4.97
C LYS A 15 -5.98 -8.48 5.30
N ALA A 16 -5.15 -7.78 4.52
CA ALA A 16 -3.71 -7.66 4.75
C ALA A 16 -3.42 -6.96 6.08
N ALA A 17 -4.13 -5.85 6.39
CA ALA A 17 -4.03 -5.15 7.66
C ALA A 17 -4.39 -6.05 8.85
N ARG A 18 -5.51 -6.78 8.77
CA ARG A 18 -5.93 -7.74 9.80
C ARG A 18 -4.92 -8.87 10.00
N GLN A 19 -4.31 -9.35 8.93
CA GLN A 19 -3.30 -10.40 9.03
C GLN A 19 -2.02 -9.86 9.67
N LEU A 20 -1.60 -8.64 9.32
CA LEU A 20 -0.49 -7.96 9.97
C LEU A 20 -0.74 -7.79 11.47
N VAL A 21 -1.94 -7.36 11.88
CA VAL A 21 -2.34 -7.25 13.30
C VAL A 21 -2.18 -8.59 14.03
N LYS A 22 -2.58 -9.70 13.40
CA LYS A 22 -2.39 -11.04 13.99
C LYS A 22 -0.91 -11.36 14.18
N TYR A 23 -0.08 -11.13 13.17
CA TYR A 23 1.35 -11.46 13.22
C TYR A 23 2.13 -10.55 14.15
N ALA A 24 1.78 -9.29 14.27
CA ALA A 24 2.43 -8.36 15.19
C ALA A 24 2.42 -8.84 16.66
N ARG A 25 1.41 -9.65 17.02
CA ARG A 25 1.31 -10.23 18.38
C ARG A 25 2.36 -11.30 18.69
N PHE A 26 2.98 -11.87 17.66
CA PHE A 26 4.02 -12.90 17.81
C PHE A 26 5.43 -12.34 17.73
N LEU A 27 5.57 -11.04 17.46
CA LEU A 27 6.88 -10.38 17.42
C LEU A 27 7.35 -10.08 18.86
N ALA A 28 8.64 -10.24 19.09
CA ALA A 28 9.26 -9.97 20.39
C ALA A 28 9.17 -8.49 20.82
N ALA A 29 9.03 -7.59 19.86
CA ALA A 29 8.83 -6.16 20.08
C ALA A 29 7.85 -5.60 19.03
N PRO A 30 7.13 -4.50 19.34
CA PRO A 30 6.25 -3.85 18.38
C PRO A 30 7.00 -3.48 17.09
N PRO A 31 6.44 -3.80 15.90
CA PRO A 31 7.06 -3.43 14.64
C PRO A 31 6.91 -1.93 14.37
N GLU A 32 7.86 -1.34 13.65
CA GLU A 32 7.71 -0.04 13.00
C GLU A 32 6.90 -0.25 11.71
N ILE A 33 5.67 0.26 11.67
CA ILE A 33 4.76 0.05 10.54
C ILE A 33 4.69 1.30 9.67
N HIS A 34 4.98 1.14 8.40
CA HIS A 34 4.75 2.12 7.35
C HIS A 34 3.55 1.67 6.52
N LEU A 35 2.57 2.56 6.36
CA LEU A 35 1.40 2.35 5.51
C LEU A 35 1.56 3.20 4.27
N LEU A 36 1.63 2.59 3.08
CA LEU A 36 1.87 3.28 1.82
C LEU A 36 0.75 3.04 0.82
N HIS A 37 0.19 4.13 0.30
CA HIS A 37 -0.60 4.13 -0.93
C HIS A 37 0.21 4.71 -2.09
N VAL A 38 0.14 4.07 -3.25
CA VAL A 38 0.70 4.59 -4.50
C VAL A 38 -0.44 4.86 -5.47
N HIS A 39 -0.71 6.14 -5.71
CA HIS A 39 -1.69 6.59 -6.68
C HIS A 39 -1.12 6.50 -8.09
N ALA A 40 -1.82 5.85 -9.02
CA ALA A 40 -1.40 5.80 -10.40
C ALA A 40 -1.41 7.22 -11.01
N PRO A 41 -0.49 7.55 -11.93
CA PRO A 41 -0.52 8.82 -12.65
C PRO A 41 -1.85 8.97 -13.39
N LEU A 42 -2.40 10.18 -13.43
CA LEU A 42 -3.59 10.44 -14.23
C LEU A 42 -3.28 10.20 -15.72
N PRO A 43 -4.17 9.50 -16.45
CA PRO A 43 -3.91 9.07 -17.83
C PRO A 43 -3.83 10.25 -18.82
N TYR A 44 -4.31 11.43 -18.43
CA TYR A 44 -4.33 12.62 -19.29
C TYR A 44 -3.27 13.63 -18.87
N LYS A 45 -2.20 13.74 -19.65
CA LYS A 45 -1.21 14.82 -19.49
C LYS A 45 -1.83 16.23 -19.56
N GLY A 46 -3.00 16.37 -20.22
CA GLY A 46 -3.77 17.59 -20.31
C GLY A 46 -4.67 17.91 -19.10
N ALA A 47 -4.88 16.97 -18.16
CA ALA A 47 -5.75 17.22 -17.01
C ALA A 47 -5.25 18.36 -16.14
N VAL A 48 -3.95 18.45 -15.93
CA VAL A 48 -3.31 19.56 -15.19
C VAL A 48 -3.54 20.90 -15.88
N ALA A 49 -3.50 20.94 -17.21
CA ALA A 49 -3.73 22.16 -17.99
C ALA A 49 -5.21 22.62 -17.94
N ILE A 50 -6.13 21.67 -17.79
CA ILE A 50 -7.59 21.95 -17.80
C ILE A 50 -8.09 22.33 -16.40
N VAL A 51 -7.73 21.56 -15.38
CA VAL A 51 -8.28 21.73 -14.02
C VAL A 51 -7.30 22.36 -13.03
N GLY A 52 -6.03 22.52 -13.42
CA GLY A 52 -4.97 23.09 -12.59
C GLY A 52 -4.27 22.07 -11.69
N LYS A 53 -2.98 22.35 -11.40
CA LYS A 53 -2.12 21.49 -10.58
C LYS A 53 -2.67 21.26 -9.18
N ALA A 54 -3.15 22.32 -8.53
CA ALA A 54 -3.69 22.26 -7.17
C ALA A 54 -4.91 21.33 -7.06
N ALA A 55 -5.81 21.35 -8.06
CA ALA A 55 -6.99 20.49 -8.09
C ALA A 55 -6.59 19.01 -8.28
N VAL A 56 -5.60 18.74 -9.11
CA VAL A 56 -5.05 17.38 -9.32
C VAL A 56 -4.41 16.86 -8.05
N GLU A 57 -3.56 17.65 -7.39
CA GLU A 57 -2.92 17.26 -6.12
C GLU A 57 -3.93 17.02 -5.01
N LYS A 58 -4.96 17.87 -4.90
CA LYS A 58 -6.05 17.69 -3.94
C LYS A 58 -6.77 16.36 -4.16
N TYR A 59 -7.16 16.07 -5.40
CA TYR A 59 -7.81 14.82 -5.78
C TYR A 59 -6.95 13.60 -5.42
N GLN A 60 -5.67 13.61 -5.81
CA GLN A 60 -4.75 12.51 -5.52
C GLN A 60 -4.55 12.28 -4.02
N ARG A 61 -4.52 13.37 -3.24
CA ARG A 61 -4.44 13.30 -1.78
C ARG A 61 -5.69 12.67 -1.19
N GLU A 62 -6.87 13.17 -1.53
CA GLU A 62 -8.16 12.67 -1.01
C GLU A 62 -8.36 11.19 -1.32
N GLU A 63 -8.06 10.75 -2.54
CA GLU A 63 -8.11 9.33 -2.93
C GLU A 63 -7.10 8.49 -2.15
N SER A 64 -5.89 9.02 -1.95
CA SER A 64 -4.85 8.33 -1.21
C SER A 64 -5.18 8.20 0.28
N GLU A 65 -5.71 9.26 0.90
CA GLU A 65 -6.15 9.25 2.29
C GLU A 65 -7.28 8.24 2.50
N ALA A 66 -8.26 8.19 1.60
CA ALA A 66 -9.34 7.21 1.64
C ALA A 66 -8.84 5.76 1.52
N ALA A 67 -7.86 5.52 0.65
CA ALA A 67 -7.25 4.20 0.50
C ALA A 67 -6.47 3.77 1.76
N LEU A 68 -5.73 4.69 2.37
CA LEU A 68 -4.97 4.47 3.60
C LEU A 68 -5.87 4.23 4.81
N GLU A 69 -7.00 4.94 4.88
CA GLU A 69 -7.96 4.83 5.99
C GLU A 69 -8.47 3.39 6.19
N VAL A 70 -8.64 2.62 5.11
CA VAL A 70 -9.12 1.23 5.16
C VAL A 70 -8.21 0.35 6.01
N ALA A 71 -6.89 0.48 5.84
CA ALA A 71 -5.91 -0.26 6.63
C ALA A 71 -5.65 0.42 7.98
N GLY A 72 -5.58 1.75 8.01
CA GLY A 72 -5.36 2.54 9.23
C GLY A 72 -6.35 2.20 10.33
N LYS A 73 -7.65 2.13 10.01
CA LYS A 73 -8.69 1.72 10.97
C LYS A 73 -8.45 0.35 11.62
N GLU A 74 -7.91 -0.62 10.88
CA GLU A 74 -7.63 -1.95 11.45
C GLU A 74 -6.40 -1.91 12.38
N LEU A 75 -5.39 -1.10 12.05
CA LEU A 75 -4.20 -0.90 12.90
C LEU A 75 -4.55 -0.12 14.16
N GLU A 76 -5.34 0.95 14.06
CA GLU A 76 -5.81 1.78 15.19
C GLU A 76 -6.62 0.96 16.19
N LYS A 77 -7.58 0.15 15.72
CA LYS A 77 -8.35 -0.78 16.57
C LYS A 77 -7.46 -1.74 17.35
N ALA A 78 -6.33 -2.12 16.78
CA ALA A 78 -5.34 -2.98 17.42
C ALA A 78 -4.32 -2.21 18.27
N ARG A 79 -4.39 -0.88 18.32
CA ARG A 79 -3.45 0.01 19.01
C ARG A 79 -2.01 -0.14 18.50
N LEU A 80 -1.85 -0.44 17.23
CA LEU A 80 -0.55 -0.48 16.55
C LEU A 80 -0.25 0.91 15.98
N ALA A 81 0.89 1.48 16.37
CA ALA A 81 1.36 2.75 15.79
C ALA A 81 1.84 2.53 14.35
N PHE A 82 1.56 3.48 13.48
CA PHE A 82 2.00 3.45 12.08
C PHE A 82 2.24 4.87 11.56
N THR A 83 3.01 4.98 10.49
CA THR A 83 3.21 6.22 9.74
C THR A 83 2.62 6.05 8.34
N SER A 84 1.75 6.97 7.94
CA SER A 84 1.11 6.96 6.62
C SER A 84 1.93 7.74 5.60
N HIS A 85 2.01 7.19 4.39
CA HIS A 85 2.67 7.78 3.23
C HIS A 85 1.80 7.61 1.99
N TRP A 86 1.89 8.56 1.08
CA TRP A 86 1.34 8.38 -0.25
C TRP A 86 2.31 8.94 -1.30
N GLN A 87 2.31 8.32 -2.47
CA GLN A 87 3.15 8.70 -3.60
C GLN A 87 2.34 8.58 -4.90
N VAL A 88 2.81 9.25 -5.94
CA VAL A 88 2.27 9.11 -7.29
C VAL A 88 3.30 8.43 -8.18
N GLY A 89 2.87 7.43 -8.95
CA GLY A 89 3.75 6.74 -9.88
C GLY A 89 3.35 5.30 -10.16
N ASP A 90 4.27 4.55 -10.74
CA ASP A 90 4.11 3.11 -10.91
C ASP A 90 4.18 2.40 -9.56
N VAL A 91 3.18 1.58 -9.27
CA VAL A 91 3.01 0.96 -7.95
C VAL A 91 4.22 0.12 -7.54
N ALA A 92 4.69 -0.76 -8.42
CA ALA A 92 5.79 -1.67 -8.08
C ALA A 92 7.13 -0.94 -7.94
N GLU A 93 7.39 0.04 -8.81
CA GLU A 93 8.61 0.86 -8.74
C GLU A 93 8.65 1.73 -7.48
N ARG A 94 7.51 2.34 -7.11
CA ARG A 94 7.44 3.18 -5.89
C ARG A 94 7.57 2.36 -4.62
N ILE A 95 6.95 1.18 -4.56
CA ILE A 95 7.13 0.25 -3.43
C ILE A 95 8.60 -0.19 -3.34
N ALA A 96 9.24 -0.56 -4.45
CA ALA A 96 10.64 -0.98 -4.44
C ALA A 96 11.58 0.14 -3.98
N ALA A 97 11.35 1.37 -4.45
CA ALA A 97 12.11 2.54 -4.00
C ALA A 97 11.91 2.80 -2.50
N PHE A 98 10.67 2.73 -2.00
CA PHE A 98 10.32 2.91 -0.60
C PHE A 98 11.00 1.87 0.30
N VAL A 99 10.95 0.60 -0.11
CA VAL A 99 11.60 -0.52 0.62
C VAL A 99 13.10 -0.25 0.80
N LYS A 100 13.77 0.21 -0.25
CA LYS A 100 15.20 0.54 -0.21
C LYS A 100 15.48 1.77 0.66
N GLU A 101 14.70 2.83 0.50
CA GLU A 101 14.88 4.11 1.21
C GLU A 101 14.70 3.97 2.72
N TYR A 102 13.65 3.27 3.15
CA TYR A 102 13.30 3.12 4.56
C TYR A 102 13.91 1.88 5.22
N GLY A 103 14.57 1.02 4.46
CA GLY A 103 15.15 -0.23 4.98
C GLY A 103 14.06 -1.19 5.50
N ILE A 104 13.04 -1.43 4.70
CA ILE A 104 11.91 -2.29 5.06
C ILE A 104 12.35 -3.75 5.09
N ASP A 105 12.02 -4.45 6.19
CA ASP A 105 12.35 -5.87 6.41
C ASP A 105 11.30 -6.82 5.81
N LEU A 106 10.02 -6.38 5.74
CA LEU A 106 8.90 -7.18 5.26
C LEU A 106 7.88 -6.29 4.58
N VAL A 107 7.42 -6.68 3.39
CA VAL A 107 6.26 -6.07 2.72
C VAL A 107 5.05 -6.95 2.93
N VAL A 108 3.93 -6.36 3.35
CA VAL A 108 2.61 -7.00 3.47
C VAL A 108 1.69 -6.36 2.46
N MET A 109 0.97 -7.16 1.68
CA MET A 109 0.02 -6.64 0.69
C MET A 109 -1.08 -7.64 0.39
N GLY A 110 -2.19 -7.14 -0.13
CA GLY A 110 -3.26 -7.99 -0.65
C GLY A 110 -2.85 -8.74 -1.91
N SER A 111 -3.46 -9.89 -2.14
CA SER A 111 -3.21 -10.69 -3.36
C SER A 111 -3.76 -10.01 -4.62
N HIS A 112 -4.76 -9.13 -4.47
CA HIS A 112 -5.43 -8.39 -5.54
C HIS A 112 -5.73 -6.96 -5.09
N GLY A 113 -6.09 -6.10 -6.05
CA GLY A 113 -6.64 -4.78 -5.81
C GLY A 113 -8.13 -4.68 -6.18
N HIS A 114 -8.61 -3.47 -6.47
CA HIS A 114 -10.00 -3.19 -6.84
C HIS A 114 -10.47 -3.89 -8.12
N THR A 115 -9.58 -4.13 -9.07
CA THR A 115 -9.88 -4.76 -10.38
C THR A 115 -9.66 -6.27 -10.36
N ALA A 116 -9.93 -6.92 -9.23
CA ALA A 116 -9.71 -8.36 -9.07
C ALA A 116 -10.51 -9.18 -10.09
N LEU A 117 -9.81 -9.70 -11.09
CA LEU A 117 -10.30 -10.79 -11.91
C LEU A 117 -10.15 -12.08 -11.08
N LYS A 118 -11.27 -12.65 -10.63
CA LYS A 118 -11.30 -13.86 -9.79
C LYS A 118 -10.59 -15.09 -10.43
N SER A 119 -10.32 -15.00 -11.74
CA SER A 119 -9.63 -16.03 -12.51
C SER A 119 -8.10 -16.00 -12.38
N LEU A 120 -7.51 -14.92 -11.87
CA LEU A 120 -6.06 -14.79 -11.74
C LEU A 120 -5.61 -15.23 -10.33
N ALA A 121 -4.47 -15.91 -10.28
CA ALA A 121 -3.86 -16.34 -9.02
C ALA A 121 -3.39 -15.16 -8.16
N LEU A 122 -2.86 -14.10 -8.79
CA LEU A 122 -2.41 -12.86 -8.17
C LEU A 122 -2.74 -11.66 -9.07
N GLY A 123 -2.94 -10.49 -8.45
CA GLY A 123 -3.10 -9.24 -9.16
C GLY A 123 -1.79 -8.77 -9.83
N SER A 124 -1.93 -7.94 -10.87
CA SER A 124 -0.78 -7.46 -11.66
C SER A 124 0.23 -6.68 -10.82
N ALA A 125 -0.22 -5.80 -9.93
CA ALA A 125 0.66 -5.03 -9.04
C ALA A 125 1.41 -5.97 -8.08
N THR A 126 0.72 -6.94 -7.47
CA THR A 126 1.31 -7.93 -6.56
C THR A 126 2.38 -8.76 -7.26
N THR A 127 2.09 -9.26 -8.45
CA THR A 127 3.04 -10.03 -9.25
C THR A 127 4.31 -9.23 -9.56
N ARG A 128 4.16 -7.96 -9.96
CA ARG A 128 5.30 -7.08 -10.26
C ARG A 128 6.11 -6.74 -9.01
N VAL A 129 5.45 -6.47 -7.89
CA VAL A 129 6.13 -6.21 -6.62
C VAL A 129 7.01 -7.40 -6.21
N ILE A 130 6.46 -8.62 -6.25
CA ILE A 130 7.21 -9.84 -5.92
C ILE A 130 8.42 -10.01 -6.85
N ALA A 131 8.26 -9.73 -8.14
CA ALA A 131 9.36 -9.86 -9.12
C ALA A 131 10.49 -8.82 -8.91
N MET A 132 10.18 -7.64 -8.37
CA MET A 132 11.12 -6.54 -8.22
C MET A 132 11.83 -6.52 -6.86
N LEU A 133 11.19 -7.04 -5.81
CA LEU A 133 11.72 -6.95 -4.45
C LEU A 133 12.66 -8.12 -4.12
N LYS A 134 13.74 -7.79 -3.39
CA LYS A 134 14.57 -8.77 -2.68
C LYS A 134 14.08 -9.02 -1.25
N ALA A 135 13.36 -8.06 -0.68
CA ALA A 135 12.74 -8.20 0.63
C ALA A 135 11.60 -9.22 0.61
N PRO A 136 11.38 -9.97 1.70
CA PRO A 136 10.23 -10.86 1.83
C PRO A 136 8.90 -10.14 1.61
N VAL A 137 7.97 -10.81 0.93
CA VAL A 137 6.62 -10.30 0.67
C VAL A 137 5.59 -11.28 1.21
N LEU A 138 4.76 -10.83 2.15
CA LEU A 138 3.60 -11.55 2.65
C LEU A 138 2.36 -11.15 1.84
N VAL A 139 1.88 -12.07 1.04
CA VAL A 139 0.67 -11.88 0.22
C VAL A 139 -0.53 -12.47 0.93
N VAL A 140 -1.58 -11.66 1.14
CA VAL A 140 -2.81 -12.04 1.86
C VAL A 140 -3.98 -12.14 0.87
N ARG A 141 -4.72 -13.27 0.92
CA ARG A 141 -5.90 -13.56 0.11
C ARG A 141 -7.22 -13.28 0.83
#